data_99555bb41346f39c47f974f170c3144e
#
_entry.id   99555bb41346f39c47f974f170c3144e
#
_cell.length_a   1.000
_cell.length_b   1.000
_cell.length_c   1.000
_cell.angle_alpha   90.00
_cell.angle_beta   90.00
_cell.angle_gamma   90.00
#
_symmetry.space_group_name_H-M   'P 1'
#
loop_
_entity.id
_entity.type
_entity.pdbx_description
1 polymer ?
#
loop_
_entity_poly.entity_id
_entity_poly.type
_entity_poly.pdbx_seq_one_letter_code
_entity_poly.pdbx_strand_id
1 'polypeptide(L)'
;MAERADRQVSHRSYVSYIDKSREYYEAHGYDQPYRWAAFDSVPFARLTKPLAESNIAVVTTSFLHHHESFGGAPATGKEVYAHPVAERPDSMFTDDLSWDKQETHTDDPESFVPLARLAELAEAGRIKSLNHRFYGVPTEYSQRKTGLDAEQIAAWAADDEVDVALLVPL
;
A
#
# COMPACT_ATOMS: atom_id res chain seq x y z
N MET A 1 -5.91 -56.15 22.60
CA MET A 1 -6.12 -55.45 21.30
C MET A 1 -6.64 -54.08 21.65
N ALA A 2 -5.78 -53.07 21.57
CA ALA A 2 -6.15 -51.68 21.88
C ALA A 2 -6.73 -51.05 20.61
N GLU A 3 -7.99 -50.65 20.73
CA GLU A 3 -8.75 -49.93 19.72
C GLU A 3 -8.05 -48.58 19.44
N ARG A 4 -7.52 -48.41 18.25
CA ARG A 4 -6.99 -47.12 17.80
C ARG A 4 -8.20 -46.18 17.67
N ALA A 5 -8.32 -45.26 18.61
CA ALA A 5 -9.21 -44.13 18.45
C ALA A 5 -8.88 -43.43 17.14
N ASP A 6 -9.85 -43.42 16.23
CA ASP A 6 -9.80 -42.75 14.95
C ASP A 6 -9.69 -41.26 15.26
N ARG A 7 -8.47 -40.71 15.16
CA ARG A 7 -8.22 -39.27 15.28
C ARG A 7 -8.84 -38.63 14.05
N GLN A 8 -10.03 -38.11 14.22
CA GLN A 8 -10.65 -37.26 13.24
C GLN A 8 -9.76 -36.02 13.08
N VAL A 9 -8.83 -36.07 12.12
CA VAL A 9 -8.01 -34.92 11.74
C VAL A 9 -8.90 -34.02 10.91
N SER A 10 -9.41 -32.95 11.52
CA SER A 10 -10.09 -31.91 10.74
C SER A 10 -9.07 -31.19 9.89
N HIS A 11 -9.07 -31.47 8.60
CA HIS A 11 -8.29 -30.71 7.65
C HIS A 11 -9.07 -29.46 7.25
N ARG A 12 -8.74 -28.31 7.83
CA ARG A 12 -9.13 -27.03 7.27
C ARG A 12 -8.24 -26.82 6.04
N SER A 13 -8.77 -27.04 4.86
CA SER A 13 -8.04 -26.88 3.60
C SER A 13 -7.83 -25.40 3.22
N TYR A 14 -8.58 -24.49 3.83
CA TYR A 14 -8.52 -23.05 3.55
C TYR A 14 -9.05 -22.25 4.75
N VAL A 15 -8.29 -21.21 5.12
CA VAL A 15 -8.72 -20.18 6.06
C VAL A 15 -8.47 -18.85 5.41
N SER A 16 -9.48 -18.00 5.30
CA SER A 16 -9.29 -16.66 4.75
C SER A 16 -8.25 -15.87 5.58
N TYR A 17 -7.52 -14.99 4.95
CA TYR A 17 -6.51 -14.17 5.63
C TYR A 17 -7.10 -13.39 6.82
N ILE A 18 -8.29 -12.83 6.63
CA ILE A 18 -9.00 -12.07 7.68
C ILE A 18 -9.37 -12.99 8.87
N ASP A 19 -9.89 -14.18 8.60
CA ASP A 19 -10.27 -15.12 9.65
C ASP A 19 -9.03 -15.65 10.39
N LYS A 20 -7.93 -15.91 9.65
CA LYS A 20 -6.67 -16.34 10.25
C LYS A 20 -6.11 -15.27 11.21
N SER A 21 -6.12 -14.00 10.80
CA SER A 21 -5.69 -12.89 11.65
C SER A 21 -6.57 -12.76 12.90
N ARG A 22 -7.87 -12.87 12.75
CA ARG A 22 -8.84 -12.83 13.86
C ARG A 22 -8.59 -13.97 14.86
N GLU A 23 -8.48 -15.21 14.38
CA GLU A 23 -8.20 -16.39 15.21
C GLU A 23 -6.86 -16.28 15.94
N TYR A 24 -5.84 -15.70 15.28
CA TYR A 24 -4.54 -15.46 15.89
C TYR A 24 -4.62 -14.48 17.07
N TYR A 25 -5.27 -13.34 16.90
CA TYR A 25 -5.42 -12.35 17.97
C TYR A 25 -6.29 -12.86 19.11
N GLU A 26 -7.39 -13.56 18.81
CA GLU A 26 -8.23 -14.19 19.82
C GLU A 26 -7.46 -15.21 20.65
N ALA A 27 -6.65 -16.07 20.02
CA ALA A 27 -5.81 -17.05 20.71
C ALA A 27 -4.72 -16.40 21.61
N HIS A 28 -4.34 -15.14 21.36
CA HIS A 28 -3.40 -14.37 22.15
C HIS A 28 -4.07 -13.48 23.21
N GLY A 29 -5.36 -13.66 23.45
CA GLY A 29 -6.10 -12.98 24.52
C GLY A 29 -6.50 -11.53 24.22
N TYR A 30 -6.56 -11.15 22.97
CA TYR A 30 -7.10 -9.86 22.57
C TYR A 30 -8.63 -9.95 22.46
N ASP A 31 -9.33 -9.29 23.36
CA ASP A 31 -10.80 -9.32 23.44
C ASP A 31 -11.49 -8.65 22.25
N GLN A 32 -10.79 -7.79 21.53
CA GLN A 32 -11.30 -7.10 20.36
C GLN A 32 -10.35 -7.29 19.18
N PRO A 33 -10.67 -8.20 18.26
CA PRO A 33 -9.89 -8.40 17.04
C PRO A 33 -9.89 -7.13 16.18
N TYR A 34 -8.82 -6.92 15.43
CA TYR A 34 -8.74 -5.84 14.47
C TYR A 34 -9.95 -5.86 13.52
N ARG A 35 -10.60 -4.72 13.39
CA ARG A 35 -11.70 -4.53 12.44
C ARG A 35 -11.17 -3.89 11.19
N TRP A 36 -11.19 -4.65 10.12
CA TRP A 36 -10.85 -4.14 8.79
C TRP A 36 -11.82 -3.03 8.39
N ALA A 37 -11.28 -2.00 7.72
CA ALA A 37 -12.12 -0.95 7.17
C ALA A 37 -13.11 -1.57 6.18
N ALA A 38 -14.39 -1.27 6.36
CA ALA A 38 -15.45 -1.69 5.48
C ALA A 38 -16.27 -0.45 5.09
N PHE A 39 -16.54 -0.29 3.82
CA PHE A 39 -17.27 0.83 3.28
C PHE A 39 -18.55 0.35 2.61
N ASP A 40 -19.70 0.76 3.10
CA ASP A 40 -21.01 0.45 2.49
C ASP A 40 -21.21 1.19 1.17
N SER A 41 -20.51 2.28 0.98
CA SER A 41 -20.51 3.06 -0.25
C SER A 41 -19.08 3.33 -0.70
N VAL A 42 -18.78 2.93 -1.92
CA VAL A 42 -17.51 3.22 -2.58
C VAL A 42 -17.79 4.24 -3.70
N PRO A 43 -17.57 5.54 -3.46
CA PRO A 43 -17.76 6.54 -4.49
C PRO A 43 -16.78 6.29 -5.64
N PHE A 44 -17.31 6.03 -6.82
CA PHE A 44 -16.54 5.86 -8.04
C PHE A 44 -16.71 7.11 -8.92
N ALA A 45 -15.67 7.95 -8.94
CA ALA A 45 -15.64 9.10 -9.83
C ALA A 45 -15.32 8.62 -11.26
N ARG A 46 -16.24 8.89 -12.21
CA ARG A 46 -15.96 8.65 -13.62
C ARG A 46 -15.00 9.70 -14.14
N LEU A 47 -14.06 9.28 -14.99
CA LEU A 47 -13.21 10.23 -15.71
C LEU A 47 -14.08 11.20 -16.52
N THR A 48 -13.80 12.48 -16.37
CA THR A 48 -14.50 13.56 -17.09
C THR A 48 -13.88 13.85 -18.44
N LYS A 49 -12.66 13.33 -18.69
CA LYS A 49 -11.90 13.48 -19.92
C LYS A 49 -11.10 12.21 -20.24
N PRO A 50 -10.66 12.02 -21.49
CA PRO A 50 -9.82 10.87 -21.86
C PRO A 50 -8.49 10.84 -21.11
N LEU A 51 -7.90 9.64 -20.95
CA LEU A 51 -6.58 9.49 -20.35
C LEU A 51 -5.49 10.30 -21.06
N ALA A 52 -5.59 10.43 -22.39
CA ALA A 52 -4.68 11.25 -23.19
C ALA A 52 -4.70 12.76 -22.83
N GLU A 53 -5.72 13.19 -22.09
CA GLU A 53 -5.85 14.56 -21.59
C GLU A 53 -5.67 14.67 -20.07
N SER A 54 -5.33 13.54 -19.40
CA SER A 54 -5.28 13.42 -17.96
C SER A 54 -3.86 13.44 -17.41
N ASN A 55 -3.66 14.17 -16.31
CA ASN A 55 -2.46 14.16 -15.48
C ASN A 55 -2.55 13.01 -14.48
N ILE A 56 -1.56 12.09 -14.50
CA ILE A 56 -1.56 10.87 -13.69
C ILE A 56 -0.54 11.00 -12.56
N ALA A 57 -0.95 10.71 -11.33
CA ALA A 57 -0.03 10.55 -10.20
C ALA A 57 0.01 9.10 -9.70
N VAL A 58 1.09 8.72 -9.04
CA VAL A 58 1.23 7.44 -8.34
C VAL A 58 1.12 7.67 -6.84
N VAL A 59 0.38 6.81 -6.16
CA VAL A 59 0.33 6.70 -4.70
C VAL A 59 0.80 5.31 -4.31
N THR A 60 1.81 5.21 -3.46
CA THR A 60 2.41 3.94 -3.04
C THR A 60 2.47 3.81 -1.53
N THR A 61 2.55 2.58 -1.02
CA THR A 61 2.81 2.33 0.41
C THR A 61 4.29 2.12 0.71
N SER A 62 5.17 2.24 -0.27
CA SER A 62 6.62 2.12 -0.09
C SER A 62 7.22 3.31 0.68
N PHE A 63 8.41 3.10 1.22
CA PHE A 63 9.19 4.10 1.95
C PHE A 63 10.37 4.60 1.11
N LEU A 64 10.71 5.88 1.29
CA LEU A 64 11.88 6.50 0.65
C LEU A 64 13.20 6.07 1.30
N HIS A 65 13.19 5.75 2.58
CA HIS A 65 14.37 5.41 3.36
C HIS A 65 14.13 4.19 4.23
N HIS A 66 15.16 3.40 4.47
CA HIS A 66 15.10 2.32 5.47
C HIS A 66 14.81 2.91 6.84
N HIS A 67 13.78 2.38 7.49
CA HIS A 67 13.64 2.52 8.93
C HIS A 67 14.52 1.47 9.58
N GLU A 68 15.69 1.84 10.11
CA GLU A 68 16.50 0.98 10.94
C GLU A 68 15.79 0.74 12.29
N SER A 69 14.72 -0.04 12.27
CA SER A 69 14.03 -0.45 13.50
C SER A 69 14.72 -1.60 14.23
N PHE A 70 15.82 -2.11 13.73
CA PHE A 70 16.62 -3.15 14.36
C PHE A 70 17.96 -2.57 14.84
N GLY A 71 17.95 -1.84 15.98
CA GLY A 71 19.20 -1.39 16.56
C GLY A 71 19.17 -0.09 17.35
N GLY A 72 18.02 0.45 17.70
CA GLY A 72 17.91 1.48 18.74
C GLY A 72 17.94 2.95 18.31
N ALA A 73 17.81 3.28 17.04
CA ALA A 73 17.45 4.63 16.65
C ALA A 73 15.91 4.79 16.70
N PRO A 74 15.38 5.97 17.13
CA PRO A 74 13.95 6.20 17.09
C PRO A 74 13.51 6.11 15.63
N ALA A 75 12.55 5.22 15.34
CA ALA A 75 11.89 5.17 14.06
C ALA A 75 11.39 6.58 13.74
N THR A 76 11.90 7.21 12.70
CA THR A 76 11.27 8.39 12.14
C THR A 76 9.84 7.99 11.82
N GLY A 77 8.86 8.72 12.38
CA GLY A 77 7.46 8.32 12.27
C GLY A 77 7.07 8.01 10.83
N LYS A 78 6.20 7.04 10.64
CA LYS A 78 5.59 6.76 9.35
C LYS A 78 4.77 8.00 8.94
N GLU A 79 5.33 8.82 8.08
CA GLU A 79 4.70 10.06 7.62
C GLU A 79 4.34 9.96 6.15
N VAL A 80 3.19 10.49 5.79
CA VAL A 80 2.79 10.68 4.40
C VAL A 80 3.76 11.65 3.73
N TYR A 81 4.10 11.39 2.48
CA TYR A 81 5.07 12.22 1.74
C TYR A 81 4.63 12.50 0.31
N ALA A 82 5.14 13.60 -0.23
CA ALA A 82 5.13 13.92 -1.66
C ALA A 82 6.57 14.10 -2.11
N HIS A 83 6.99 13.37 -3.14
CA HIS A 83 8.38 13.34 -3.59
C HIS A 83 8.49 13.64 -5.09
N PRO A 84 9.45 14.50 -5.51
CA PRO A 84 9.63 14.80 -6.92
C PRO A 84 9.95 13.53 -7.73
N VAL A 85 9.28 13.34 -8.86
CA VAL A 85 9.54 12.21 -9.77
C VAL A 85 10.99 12.23 -10.27
N ALA A 86 11.53 13.42 -10.54
CA ALA A 86 12.90 13.59 -11.01
C ALA A 86 13.98 13.22 -9.97
N GLU A 87 13.61 13.12 -8.70
CA GLU A 87 14.51 12.82 -7.58
C GLU A 87 14.19 11.44 -6.95
N ARG A 88 13.42 10.60 -7.62
CA ARG A 88 13.10 9.27 -7.11
C ARG A 88 14.38 8.51 -6.77
N PRO A 89 14.51 7.96 -5.54
CA PRO A 89 15.67 7.14 -5.18
C PRO A 89 15.75 5.87 -6.05
N ASP A 90 16.96 5.37 -6.26
CA ASP A 90 17.21 4.12 -6.99
C ASP A 90 16.63 2.90 -6.25
N SER A 91 16.46 2.99 -4.94
CA SER A 91 15.87 1.95 -4.10
C SER A 91 14.80 2.54 -3.18
N MET A 92 13.73 1.78 -2.99
CA MET A 92 12.64 2.08 -2.06
C MET A 92 12.31 0.82 -1.26
N PHE A 93 11.61 0.96 -0.14
CA PHE A 93 11.53 -0.09 0.87
C PHE A 93 10.11 -0.30 1.37
N THR A 94 9.87 -1.44 2.00
CA THR A 94 8.73 -1.68 2.87
C THR A 94 9.21 -2.20 4.22
N ASP A 95 8.62 -1.68 5.30
CA ASP A 95 8.85 -2.11 6.67
C ASP A 95 7.62 -2.83 7.24
N ASP A 96 6.67 -3.21 6.42
CA ASP A 96 5.52 -3.97 6.87
C ASP A 96 5.95 -5.34 7.39
N LEU A 97 5.50 -5.67 8.62
CA LEU A 97 5.83 -6.95 9.26
C LEU A 97 5.16 -8.14 8.57
N SER A 98 4.06 -7.90 7.86
CA SER A 98 3.30 -8.92 7.16
C SER A 98 3.85 -9.23 5.76
N TRP A 99 4.81 -8.42 5.28
CA TRP A 99 5.39 -8.59 3.98
C TRP A 99 6.38 -9.76 3.94
N ASP A 100 6.25 -10.63 2.95
CA ASP A 100 7.12 -11.80 2.79
C ASP A 100 8.46 -11.39 2.21
N LYS A 101 9.44 -11.20 3.10
CA LYS A 101 10.81 -10.78 2.74
C LYS A 101 11.68 -11.94 2.20
N GLN A 102 11.17 -13.17 2.15
CA GLN A 102 11.91 -14.33 1.65
C GLN A 102 11.60 -14.58 0.17
N GLU A 103 10.32 -14.44 -0.20
CA GLU A 103 9.85 -14.73 -1.55
C GLU A 103 9.71 -13.45 -2.41
N THR A 104 9.75 -12.26 -1.77
CA THR A 104 9.60 -10.98 -2.46
C THR A 104 10.74 -10.03 -2.11
N HIS A 105 10.99 -9.05 -2.98
CA HIS A 105 12.04 -8.04 -2.80
C HIS A 105 11.60 -6.70 -3.39
N THR A 106 12.28 -5.64 -2.99
CA THR A 106 12.05 -4.26 -3.49
C THR A 106 13.15 -3.77 -4.42
N ASP A 107 13.92 -4.68 -5.03
CA ASP A 107 15.09 -4.35 -5.86
C ASP A 107 14.71 -3.66 -7.18
N ASP A 108 13.46 -3.85 -7.63
CA ASP A 108 12.92 -3.18 -8.82
C ASP A 108 11.81 -2.19 -8.44
N PRO A 109 12.13 -0.93 -8.18
CA PRO A 109 11.13 0.09 -7.84
C PRO A 109 10.08 0.31 -8.94
N GLU A 110 10.37 0.04 -10.20
CA GLU A 110 9.40 0.17 -11.29
C GLU A 110 8.24 -0.84 -11.17
N SER A 111 8.41 -1.93 -10.43
CA SER A 111 7.35 -2.90 -10.18
C SER A 111 6.23 -2.38 -9.26
N PHE A 112 6.50 -1.36 -8.44
CA PHE A 112 5.54 -0.77 -7.50
C PHE A 112 5.49 0.77 -7.50
N VAL A 113 6.40 1.43 -8.20
CA VAL A 113 6.37 2.87 -8.48
C VAL A 113 6.76 3.07 -9.97
N PRO A 114 5.85 2.76 -10.90
CA PRO A 114 6.15 2.60 -12.33
C PRO A 114 6.29 3.95 -13.05
N LEU A 115 7.18 4.83 -12.57
CA LEU A 115 7.31 6.20 -13.08
C LEU A 115 7.89 6.26 -14.48
N ALA A 116 8.89 5.40 -14.80
CA ALA A 116 9.46 5.35 -16.13
C ALA A 116 8.43 4.89 -17.17
N ARG A 117 7.61 3.89 -16.82
CA ARG A 117 6.54 3.41 -17.70
C ARG A 117 5.46 4.46 -17.95
N LEU A 118 5.10 5.22 -16.93
CA LEU A 118 4.15 6.32 -17.09
C LEU A 118 4.73 7.48 -17.90
N ALA A 119 6.03 7.78 -17.76
CA ALA A 119 6.71 8.77 -18.60
C ALA A 119 6.70 8.34 -20.08
N GLU A 120 7.00 7.08 -20.39
CA GLU A 120 6.90 6.52 -21.75
C GLU A 120 5.48 6.63 -22.32
N LEU A 121 4.46 6.40 -21.48
CA LEU A 121 3.06 6.55 -21.91
C LEU A 121 2.70 8.02 -22.20
N ALA A 122 3.28 8.97 -21.45
CA ALA A 122 3.12 10.39 -21.72
C ALA A 122 3.80 10.80 -23.04
N GLU A 123 5.05 10.34 -23.27
CA GLU A 123 5.76 10.54 -24.53
C GLU A 123 5.02 9.96 -25.74
N ALA A 124 4.37 8.81 -25.56
CA ALA A 124 3.54 8.17 -26.58
C ALA A 124 2.15 8.80 -26.74
N GLY A 125 1.83 9.87 -26.00
CA GLY A 125 0.52 10.55 -26.05
C GLY A 125 -0.65 9.70 -25.54
N ARG A 126 -0.38 8.65 -24.78
CA ARG A 126 -1.41 7.77 -24.19
C ARG A 126 -2.02 8.37 -22.90
N ILE A 127 -1.25 9.17 -22.19
CA ILE A 127 -1.68 10.04 -21.10
C ILE A 127 -1.18 11.46 -21.41
N LYS A 128 -1.79 12.49 -20.81
CA LYS A 128 -1.31 13.87 -20.97
C LYS A 128 0.06 14.06 -20.34
N SER A 129 0.21 13.61 -19.08
CA SER A 129 1.43 13.77 -18.32
C SER A 129 1.49 12.79 -17.15
N LEU A 130 2.71 12.45 -16.75
CA LEU A 130 3.00 11.99 -15.40
C LEU A 130 3.10 13.22 -14.51
N ASN A 131 2.46 13.21 -13.35
CA ASN A 131 2.57 14.28 -12.37
C ASN A 131 4.03 14.48 -11.93
N HIS A 132 4.41 15.70 -11.60
CA HIS A 132 5.80 16.04 -11.21
C HIS A 132 6.20 15.47 -9.85
N ARG A 133 5.23 15.06 -9.02
CA ARG A 133 5.42 14.37 -7.73
C ARG A 133 4.66 13.07 -7.72
N PHE A 134 5.19 12.09 -7.00
CA PHE A 134 4.43 10.92 -6.55
C PHE A 134 4.23 11.00 -5.03
N TYR A 135 3.24 10.27 -4.53
CA TYR A 135 2.86 10.32 -3.13
C TYR A 135 3.06 8.97 -2.46
N GLY A 136 3.45 9.01 -1.20
CA GLY A 136 3.57 7.81 -0.39
C GLY A 136 2.73 7.89 0.87
N VAL A 137 2.06 6.78 1.17
CA VAL A 137 1.30 6.59 2.40
C VAL A 137 1.81 5.32 3.07
N PRO A 138 2.84 5.43 3.92
CA PRO A 138 3.40 4.26 4.60
C PRO A 138 2.33 3.47 5.33
N THR A 139 2.43 2.13 5.29
CA THR A 139 1.45 1.23 5.91
C THR A 139 1.23 1.58 7.38
N GLU A 140 -0.02 1.81 7.75
CA GLU A 140 -0.44 2.22 9.09
C GLU A 140 -1.68 1.44 9.51
N TYR A 141 -1.67 0.92 10.74
CA TYR A 141 -2.81 0.17 11.29
C TYR A 141 -3.90 1.06 11.90
N SER A 142 -3.60 2.34 12.17
CA SER A 142 -4.58 3.30 12.65
C SER A 142 -5.43 3.85 11.52
N GLN A 143 -6.68 3.39 11.42
CA GLN A 143 -7.63 3.88 10.41
C GLN A 143 -7.84 5.39 10.48
N ARG A 144 -7.77 5.98 11.69
CA ARG A 144 -7.85 7.44 11.87
C ARG A 144 -6.66 8.14 11.22
N LYS A 145 -5.44 7.62 11.40
CA LYS A 145 -4.24 8.20 10.79
C LYS A 145 -4.27 8.03 9.27
N THR A 146 -4.63 6.85 8.78
CA THR A 146 -4.80 6.60 7.33
C THR A 146 -5.80 7.57 6.70
N GLY A 147 -6.89 7.91 7.41
CA GLY A 147 -7.84 8.92 6.94
C GLY A 147 -7.21 10.32 6.80
N LEU A 148 -6.43 10.75 7.80
CA LEU A 148 -5.72 12.04 7.75
C LEU A 148 -4.66 12.07 6.63
N ASP A 149 -3.94 10.97 6.44
CA ASP A 149 -2.94 10.83 5.38
C ASP A 149 -3.62 10.90 3.99
N ALA A 150 -4.79 10.27 3.85
CA ALA A 150 -5.57 10.33 2.61
C ALA A 150 -6.08 11.75 2.30
N GLU A 151 -6.53 12.50 3.30
CA GLU A 151 -6.92 13.91 3.16
C GLU A 151 -5.73 14.76 2.69
N GLN A 152 -4.55 14.53 3.24
CA GLN A 152 -3.34 15.25 2.86
C GLN A 152 -2.92 14.93 1.42
N ILE A 153 -2.95 13.66 1.01
CA ILE A 153 -2.65 13.26 -0.37
C ILE A 153 -3.68 13.87 -1.34
N ALA A 154 -4.97 13.86 -0.98
CA ALA A 154 -6.00 14.46 -1.80
C ALA A 154 -5.80 15.97 -1.98
N ALA A 155 -5.36 16.68 -0.93
CA ALA A 155 -5.02 18.10 -1.03
C ALA A 155 -3.84 18.34 -1.98
N TRP A 156 -2.75 17.58 -1.85
CA TRP A 156 -1.62 17.68 -2.77
C TRP A 156 -1.99 17.36 -4.21
N ALA A 157 -2.80 16.32 -4.41
CA ALA A 157 -3.26 15.93 -5.74
C ALA A 157 -4.13 17.03 -6.38
N ALA A 158 -4.94 17.72 -5.59
CA ALA A 158 -5.73 18.86 -6.06
C ALA A 158 -4.84 20.05 -6.43
N ASP A 159 -3.84 20.38 -5.60
CA ASP A 159 -2.87 21.45 -5.87
C ASP A 159 -2.04 21.17 -7.13
N ASP A 160 -1.76 19.91 -7.42
CA ASP A 160 -1.00 19.45 -8.58
C ASP A 160 -1.88 19.23 -9.82
N GLU A 161 -3.18 19.53 -9.76
CA GLU A 161 -4.14 19.30 -10.84
C GLU A 161 -4.13 17.84 -11.35
N VAL A 162 -4.05 16.88 -10.42
CA VAL A 162 -4.09 15.44 -10.74
C VAL A 162 -5.51 15.03 -11.11
N ASP A 163 -5.65 14.39 -12.27
CA ASP A 163 -6.93 13.86 -12.76
C ASP A 163 -7.16 12.41 -12.36
N VAL A 164 -6.08 11.64 -12.24
CA VAL A 164 -6.11 10.20 -11.96
C VAL A 164 -4.97 9.84 -11.00
N ALA A 165 -5.31 9.14 -9.92
CA ALA A 165 -4.33 8.54 -9.03
C ALA A 165 -4.26 7.03 -9.25
N LEU A 166 -3.06 6.52 -9.56
CA LEU A 166 -2.76 5.09 -9.61
C LEU A 166 -2.31 4.66 -8.21
N LEU A 167 -3.12 3.83 -7.54
CA LEU A 167 -2.80 3.31 -6.21
C LEU A 167 -2.05 1.99 -6.35
N VAL A 168 -0.80 1.95 -5.89
CA VAL A 168 0.06 0.76 -5.96
C VAL A 168 0.52 0.38 -4.57
N PRO A 169 -0.19 -0.54 -3.90
CA PRO A 169 0.22 -1.06 -2.60
C PRO A 169 1.46 -1.97 -2.74
N LEU A 170 2.30 -1.95 -1.72
CA LEU A 170 3.47 -2.81 -1.59
C LEU A 170 3.32 -3.71 -0.35
#